data_f1964cee766de66718c55e71dde4edd8
#
_entry.id   f1964cee766de66718c55e71dde4edd8
#
_cell.length_a   1.000
_cell.length_b   1.000
_cell.length_c   1.000
_cell.angle_alpha   90.00
_cell.angle_beta   90.00
_cell.angle_gamma   90.00
#
_symmetry.space_group_name_H-M   'P 1'
#
loop_
_entity.id
_entity.type
_entity.pdbx_description
1 polymer ?
#
loop_
_entity_poly.entity_id
_entity_poly.type
_entity_poly.pdbx_seq_one_letter_code
_entity_poly.pdbx_strand_id
1 'polypeptide(L)'
;IYPAHYRANTVFKFGFQAFIVLSLTSSFMILRLFTKIKLTLPFLLFTFYFLLSLSLVLLYPYFAIRSYYNQLNTHVGLDGLKYFKDLYPSDYSAILWIQKSIKGQPIILEAVGESYTDYARISSNTGLPTVIGWPVHEWLWRGSPDEGSKRQAEVKSIYEEADLILTQELIKQYNIKYVFIGTLEKQKYPNLAEEKFESLGQIIFQEGTTKIYKLY
;
A
#
# COMPACT_ATOMS: atom_id res chain seq x y z
N ILE A 1 17.83 -10.57 -4.88
CA ILE A 1 16.76 -10.56 -5.91
C ILE A 1 16.57 -11.99 -6.36
N TYR A 2 15.36 -12.56 -6.19
CA TYR A 2 15.05 -13.89 -6.70
C TYR A 2 15.27 -13.91 -8.22
N PRO A 3 16.09 -14.80 -8.76
CA PRO A 3 16.39 -14.86 -10.20
C PRO A 3 15.14 -14.91 -11.08
N ALA A 4 14.07 -15.57 -10.62
CA ALA A 4 12.79 -15.68 -11.30
C ALA A 4 12.04 -14.34 -11.45
N HIS A 5 12.34 -13.33 -10.64
CA HIS A 5 11.64 -12.04 -10.62
C HIS A 5 12.54 -10.85 -10.95
N TYR A 6 13.76 -11.09 -11.39
CA TYR A 6 14.80 -10.08 -11.62
C TYR A 6 14.34 -8.87 -12.46
N ARG A 7 13.43 -9.08 -13.42
CA ARG A 7 12.91 -8.03 -14.30
C ARG A 7 11.42 -7.72 -14.13
N ALA A 8 10.75 -8.35 -13.17
CA ALA A 8 9.30 -8.22 -13.02
C ALA A 8 8.86 -6.75 -12.84
N ASN A 9 9.50 -6.00 -11.94
CA ASN A 9 9.22 -4.58 -11.71
C ASN A 9 9.49 -3.72 -12.95
N THR A 10 10.58 -3.99 -13.66
CA THR A 10 10.96 -3.25 -14.87
C THR A 10 9.94 -3.52 -15.98
N VAL A 11 9.61 -4.78 -16.23
CA VAL A 11 8.62 -5.19 -17.23
C VAL A 11 7.24 -4.60 -16.93
N PHE A 12 6.82 -4.64 -15.66
CA PHE A 12 5.53 -4.06 -15.24
C PHE A 12 5.48 -2.55 -15.50
N LYS A 13 6.49 -1.80 -15.04
CA LYS A 13 6.53 -0.33 -15.19
C LYS A 13 6.61 0.11 -16.65
N PHE A 14 7.52 -0.48 -17.42
CA PHE A 14 7.66 -0.15 -18.84
C PHE A 14 6.49 -0.65 -19.68
N GLY A 15 5.94 -1.82 -19.36
CA GLY A 15 4.74 -2.34 -20.00
C GLY A 15 3.54 -1.41 -19.84
N PHE A 16 3.35 -0.88 -18.64
CA PHE A 16 2.26 0.08 -18.37
C PHE A 16 2.45 1.40 -19.12
N GLN A 17 3.68 1.95 -19.14
CA GLN A 17 3.99 3.15 -19.93
C GLN A 17 3.81 2.92 -21.41
N ALA A 18 4.30 1.79 -21.94
CA ALA A 18 4.11 1.40 -23.33
C ALA A 18 2.63 1.30 -23.69
N PHE A 19 1.81 0.69 -22.83
CA PHE A 19 0.37 0.59 -23.02
C PHE A 19 -0.28 1.98 -23.15
N ILE A 20 0.04 2.92 -22.28
CA ILE A 20 -0.50 4.29 -22.33
C ILE A 20 -0.09 5.00 -23.63
N VAL A 21 1.21 4.99 -23.95
CA VAL A 21 1.75 5.66 -25.14
C VAL A 21 1.17 5.05 -26.43
N LEU A 22 1.13 3.72 -26.54
CA LEU A 22 0.55 3.03 -27.70
C LEU A 22 -0.94 3.29 -27.83
N SER A 23 -1.69 3.37 -26.74
CA SER A 23 -3.13 3.68 -26.76
C SER A 23 -3.38 5.09 -27.31
N LEU A 24 -2.63 6.09 -26.85
CA LEU A 24 -2.72 7.47 -27.34
C LEU A 24 -2.32 7.58 -28.82
N THR A 25 -1.20 6.94 -29.19
CA THR A 25 -0.71 6.95 -30.57
C THR A 25 -1.69 6.26 -31.53
N SER A 26 -2.23 5.12 -31.11
CA SER A 26 -3.24 4.38 -31.90
C SER A 26 -4.50 5.21 -32.09
N SER A 27 -5.00 5.85 -31.04
CA SER A 27 -6.17 6.73 -31.10
C SER A 27 -5.95 7.91 -32.05
N PHE A 28 -4.78 8.55 -31.97
CA PHE A 28 -4.41 9.64 -32.90
C PHE A 28 -4.33 9.15 -34.36
N MET A 29 -3.68 8.01 -34.59
CA MET A 29 -3.56 7.44 -35.94
C MET A 29 -4.93 7.07 -36.52
N ILE A 30 -5.80 6.45 -35.73
CA ILE A 30 -7.16 6.10 -36.15
C ILE A 30 -7.93 7.35 -36.56
N LEU A 31 -7.93 8.40 -35.72
CA LEU A 31 -8.61 9.66 -36.05
C LEU A 31 -8.06 10.27 -37.33
N ARG A 32 -6.74 10.29 -37.53
CA ARG A 32 -6.09 10.83 -38.71
C ARG A 32 -6.40 10.02 -39.98
N LEU A 33 -6.49 8.71 -39.87
CA LEU A 33 -6.91 7.83 -40.95
C LEU A 33 -8.35 8.14 -41.39
N PHE A 34 -9.29 8.23 -40.47
CA PHE A 34 -10.67 8.56 -40.78
C PHE A 34 -10.86 9.93 -41.45
N THR A 35 -10.00 10.90 -41.18
CA THR A 35 -10.09 12.24 -41.79
C THR A 35 -9.44 12.33 -43.17
N LYS A 36 -8.59 11.37 -43.58
CA LYS A 36 -7.81 11.46 -44.83
C LYS A 36 -8.08 10.38 -45.85
N ILE A 37 -8.71 9.28 -45.49
CA ILE A 37 -8.89 8.14 -46.36
C ILE A 37 -10.26 8.19 -47.07
N LYS A 38 -10.24 7.98 -48.39
CA LYS A 38 -11.46 7.81 -49.19
C LYS A 38 -12.09 6.44 -48.89
N LEU A 39 -13.43 6.37 -48.96
CA LEU A 39 -14.19 5.15 -48.74
C LEU A 39 -13.92 4.16 -49.90
N THR A 40 -12.88 3.34 -49.73
CA THR A 40 -12.50 2.29 -50.69
C THR A 40 -12.80 0.91 -50.11
N LEU A 41 -12.97 -0.08 -50.94
CA LEU A 41 -13.25 -1.48 -50.50
C LEU A 41 -12.20 -1.98 -49.47
N PRO A 42 -10.87 -1.79 -49.71
CA PRO A 42 -9.86 -2.15 -48.70
C PRO A 42 -10.02 -1.48 -47.36
N PHE A 43 -10.42 -0.20 -47.36
CA PHE A 43 -10.68 0.56 -46.13
C PHE A 43 -11.92 0.01 -45.38
N LEU A 44 -12.97 -0.35 -46.10
CA LEU A 44 -14.17 -0.96 -45.50
C LEU A 44 -13.86 -2.30 -44.88
N LEU A 45 -13.08 -3.17 -45.56
CA LEU A 45 -12.62 -4.44 -44.99
C LEU A 45 -11.74 -4.25 -43.76
N PHE A 46 -10.79 -3.32 -43.80
CA PHE A 46 -9.97 -2.98 -42.64
C PHE A 46 -10.85 -2.52 -41.44
N THR A 47 -11.79 -1.62 -41.71
CA THR A 47 -12.71 -1.11 -40.66
C THR A 47 -13.55 -2.25 -40.09
N PHE A 48 -14.05 -3.15 -40.93
CA PHE A 48 -14.82 -4.32 -40.48
C PHE A 48 -13.99 -5.21 -39.53
N TYR A 49 -12.76 -5.60 -39.95
CA TYR A 49 -11.87 -6.42 -39.12
C TYR A 49 -11.46 -5.72 -37.85
N PHE A 50 -11.22 -4.41 -37.90
CA PHE A 50 -10.90 -3.62 -36.72
C PHE A 50 -12.09 -3.61 -35.73
N LEU A 51 -13.31 -3.35 -36.20
CA LEU A 51 -14.49 -3.37 -35.34
C LEU A 51 -14.78 -4.76 -34.77
N LEU A 52 -14.58 -5.81 -35.57
CA LEU A 52 -14.69 -7.20 -35.10
C LEU A 52 -13.68 -7.48 -33.98
N SER A 53 -12.40 -7.11 -34.18
CA SER A 53 -11.36 -7.27 -33.16
C SER A 53 -11.69 -6.49 -31.88
N LEU A 54 -12.16 -5.25 -32.02
CA LEU A 54 -12.58 -4.41 -30.90
C LEU A 54 -13.75 -5.05 -30.14
N SER A 55 -14.72 -5.60 -30.86
CA SER A 55 -15.86 -6.29 -30.24
C SER A 55 -15.41 -7.50 -29.41
N LEU A 56 -14.44 -8.27 -29.92
CA LEU A 56 -13.87 -9.39 -29.16
C LEU A 56 -13.14 -8.93 -27.89
N VAL A 57 -12.38 -7.84 -27.98
CA VAL A 57 -11.69 -7.26 -26.81
C VAL A 57 -12.72 -6.74 -25.78
N LEU A 58 -13.82 -6.15 -26.22
CA LEU A 58 -14.89 -5.64 -25.35
C LEU A 58 -15.69 -6.74 -24.64
N LEU A 59 -15.55 -8.00 -25.04
CA LEU A 59 -16.10 -9.12 -24.25
C LEU A 59 -15.40 -9.27 -22.89
N TYR A 60 -14.09 -8.96 -22.82
CA TYR A 60 -13.32 -9.11 -21.57
C TYR A 60 -13.91 -8.31 -20.40
N PRO A 61 -14.19 -6.99 -20.54
CA PRO A 61 -14.81 -6.22 -19.45
C PRO A 61 -16.12 -6.82 -18.94
N TYR A 62 -16.94 -7.36 -19.83
CA TYR A 62 -18.21 -7.98 -19.44
C TYR A 62 -17.98 -9.17 -18.48
N PHE A 63 -17.06 -10.07 -18.82
CA PHE A 63 -16.75 -11.20 -17.96
C PHE A 63 -15.96 -10.80 -16.73
N ALA A 64 -15.02 -9.85 -16.85
CA ALA A 64 -14.22 -9.35 -15.74
C ALA A 64 -15.10 -8.67 -14.69
N ILE A 65 -16.03 -7.80 -15.09
CA ILE A 65 -16.95 -7.13 -14.16
C ILE A 65 -17.81 -8.16 -13.41
N ARG A 66 -18.27 -9.19 -14.10
CA ARG A 66 -19.05 -10.23 -13.46
C ARG A 66 -18.25 -11.09 -12.48
N SER A 67 -17.01 -11.42 -12.84
CA SER A 67 -16.17 -12.33 -12.07
C SER A 67 -15.47 -11.63 -10.89
N TYR A 68 -14.90 -10.44 -11.13
CA TYR A 68 -14.07 -9.76 -10.13
C TYR A 68 -14.83 -8.73 -9.30
N TYR A 69 -15.90 -8.13 -9.83
CA TYR A 69 -16.58 -7.01 -9.19
C TYR A 69 -18.03 -7.33 -8.80
N ASN A 70 -18.36 -8.60 -8.62
CA ASN A 70 -19.70 -9.05 -8.21
C ASN A 70 -20.83 -8.32 -8.98
N GLN A 71 -20.67 -8.21 -10.32
CA GLN A 71 -21.62 -7.53 -11.23
C GLN A 71 -21.85 -6.05 -10.88
N LEU A 72 -20.95 -5.42 -10.15
CA LEU A 72 -21.10 -4.05 -9.59
C LEU A 72 -22.26 -3.91 -8.60
N ASN A 73 -22.74 -5.01 -8.04
CA ASN A 73 -23.83 -5.00 -7.05
C ASN A 73 -23.41 -4.42 -5.70
N THR A 74 -22.10 -4.40 -5.42
CA THR A 74 -21.52 -3.77 -4.23
C THR A 74 -20.80 -2.51 -4.63
N HIS A 75 -21.45 -1.35 -4.48
CA HIS A 75 -20.77 -0.06 -4.67
C HIS A 75 -20.00 0.31 -3.42
N VAL A 76 -18.69 0.12 -3.44
CA VAL A 76 -17.81 0.43 -2.30
C VAL A 76 -17.39 1.90 -2.26
N GLY A 77 -17.64 2.65 -3.35
CA GLY A 77 -17.18 4.04 -3.53
C GLY A 77 -15.70 4.10 -3.94
N LEU A 78 -15.15 5.30 -3.93
CA LEU A 78 -13.74 5.57 -4.24
C LEU A 78 -12.88 5.75 -2.98
N ASP A 79 -13.46 5.60 -1.81
CA ASP A 79 -12.75 5.69 -0.54
C ASP A 79 -11.99 4.36 -0.28
N GLY A 80 -10.68 4.41 -0.49
CA GLY A 80 -9.79 3.27 -0.26
C GLY A 80 -9.63 2.87 1.21
N LEU A 81 -10.10 3.68 2.17
CA LEU A 81 -10.07 3.37 3.59
C LEU A 81 -11.36 2.69 4.09
N LYS A 82 -12.40 2.65 3.29
CA LYS A 82 -13.70 2.17 3.74
C LYS A 82 -13.67 0.73 4.27
N TYR A 83 -12.90 -0.16 3.62
CA TYR A 83 -12.76 -1.54 4.06
C TYR A 83 -12.10 -1.66 5.45
N PHE A 84 -11.24 -0.71 5.80
CA PHE A 84 -10.59 -0.66 7.12
C PHE A 84 -11.60 -0.42 8.25
N LYS A 85 -12.63 0.38 7.98
CA LYS A 85 -13.70 0.64 8.95
C LYS A 85 -14.41 -0.64 9.39
N ASP A 86 -14.57 -1.58 8.47
CA ASP A 86 -15.27 -2.84 8.73
C ASP A 86 -14.33 -3.89 9.37
N LEU A 87 -13.05 -3.93 8.96
CA LEU A 87 -12.07 -4.90 9.45
C LEU A 87 -11.40 -4.48 10.76
N TYR A 88 -11.06 -3.20 10.89
CA TYR A 88 -10.28 -2.63 12.00
C TYR A 88 -10.85 -1.27 12.43
N PRO A 89 -12.07 -1.22 13.01
CA PRO A 89 -12.77 0.04 13.26
C PRO A 89 -11.99 1.00 14.15
N SER A 90 -11.35 0.51 15.22
CA SER A 90 -10.54 1.36 16.11
C SER A 90 -9.27 1.88 15.44
N ASP A 91 -8.61 1.07 14.60
CA ASP A 91 -7.44 1.50 13.83
C ASP A 91 -7.84 2.52 12.76
N TYR A 92 -9.02 2.37 12.15
CA TYR A 92 -9.57 3.36 11.22
C TYR A 92 -9.78 4.72 11.89
N SER A 93 -10.42 4.73 13.07
CA SER A 93 -10.60 5.96 13.85
C SER A 93 -9.26 6.61 14.22
N ALA A 94 -8.26 5.79 14.57
CA ALA A 94 -6.91 6.25 14.86
C ALA A 94 -6.23 6.89 13.65
N ILE A 95 -6.35 6.30 12.45
CA ILE A 95 -5.83 6.86 11.20
C ILE A 95 -6.43 8.24 10.93
N LEU A 96 -7.76 8.38 11.04
CA LEU A 96 -8.42 9.68 10.85
C LEU A 96 -7.99 10.70 11.89
N TRP A 97 -7.80 10.28 13.14
CA TRP A 97 -7.30 11.15 14.20
C TRP A 97 -5.87 11.62 13.93
N ILE A 98 -4.97 10.72 13.48
CA ILE A 98 -3.59 11.04 13.11
C ILE A 98 -3.57 12.10 12.01
N GLN A 99 -4.31 11.88 10.92
CA GLN A 99 -4.38 12.81 9.79
C GLN A 99 -4.80 14.22 10.21
N LYS A 100 -5.70 14.32 11.20
CA LYS A 100 -6.21 15.60 11.71
C LYS A 100 -5.27 16.25 12.72
N SER A 101 -4.66 15.46 13.61
CA SER A 101 -4.06 15.96 14.85
C SER A 101 -2.53 16.04 14.80
N ILE A 102 -1.86 15.14 14.05
CA ILE A 102 -0.41 15.12 13.96
C ILE A 102 0.04 16.00 12.80
N LYS A 103 0.97 16.91 13.10
CA LYS A 103 1.55 17.82 12.09
C LYS A 103 2.99 17.46 11.80
N GLY A 104 3.45 17.77 10.58
CA GLY A 104 4.79 17.42 10.13
C GLY A 104 4.89 15.95 9.74
N GLN A 105 6.09 15.41 9.83
CA GLN A 105 6.40 14.01 9.47
C GLN A 105 7.20 13.31 10.58
N PRO A 106 6.67 13.24 11.80
CA PRO A 106 7.32 12.49 12.88
C PRO A 106 7.25 10.98 12.57
N ILE A 107 8.28 10.25 13.00
CA ILE A 107 8.32 8.82 12.83
C ILE A 107 7.36 8.14 13.79
N ILE A 108 6.50 7.29 13.26
CA ILE A 108 5.58 6.44 14.01
C ILE A 108 6.01 4.97 13.91
N LEU A 109 6.05 4.29 15.05
CA LEU A 109 6.27 2.85 15.11
C LEU A 109 4.95 2.12 14.90
N GLU A 110 4.94 1.14 14.02
CA GLU A 110 3.82 0.25 13.73
C GLU A 110 4.31 -1.18 13.46
N ALA A 111 3.43 -2.16 13.45
CA ALA A 111 3.79 -3.55 13.22
C ALA A 111 4.29 -3.80 11.80
N VAL A 112 5.35 -4.60 11.70
CA VAL A 112 5.97 -5.01 10.44
C VAL A 112 5.43 -6.36 10.00
N GLY A 113 5.04 -6.48 8.74
CA GLY A 113 4.56 -7.73 8.16
C GLY A 113 4.87 -7.87 6.68
N GLU A 114 4.31 -8.89 6.07
CA GLU A 114 4.55 -9.23 4.68
C GLU A 114 4.02 -8.16 3.71
N SER A 115 4.62 -8.11 2.53
CA SER A 115 4.17 -7.23 1.45
C SER A 115 2.76 -7.61 0.97
N TYR A 116 2.00 -6.59 0.55
CA TYR A 116 0.60 -6.73 0.08
C TYR A 116 -0.37 -7.24 1.15
N THR A 117 -0.07 -6.96 2.42
CA THR A 117 -0.95 -7.19 3.56
C THR A 117 -1.35 -5.88 4.21
N ASP A 118 -2.18 -5.94 5.25
CA ASP A 118 -2.62 -4.75 6.00
C ASP A 118 -1.55 -4.18 6.95
N TYR A 119 -0.36 -4.76 7.01
CA TYR A 119 0.77 -4.18 7.72
C TYR A 119 1.29 -2.92 7.02
N ALA A 120 1.95 -2.04 7.76
CA ALA A 120 2.30 -0.68 7.36
C ALA A 120 1.07 0.20 7.03
N ARG A 121 -0.08 -0.12 7.61
CA ARG A 121 -1.34 0.57 7.37
C ARG A 121 -1.37 2.01 7.89
N ILE A 122 -0.64 2.27 8.97
CA ILE A 122 -0.61 3.59 9.57
C ILE A 122 0.23 4.53 8.70
N SER A 123 1.45 4.15 8.38
CA SER A 123 2.33 4.96 7.52
C SER A 123 1.74 5.16 6.13
N SER A 124 1.20 4.12 5.50
CA SER A 124 0.65 4.19 4.15
C SER A 124 -0.60 5.07 4.05
N ASN A 125 -1.44 5.10 5.08
CA ASN A 125 -2.68 5.87 5.06
C ASN A 125 -2.56 7.27 5.68
N THR A 126 -1.49 7.55 6.44
CA THR A 126 -1.28 8.87 7.08
C THR A 126 -0.16 9.68 6.43
N GLY A 127 0.72 9.03 5.67
CA GLY A 127 1.93 9.65 5.13
C GLY A 127 3.05 9.86 6.15
N LEU A 128 2.90 9.37 7.38
CA LEU A 128 3.95 9.43 8.39
C LEU A 128 5.04 8.39 8.07
N PRO A 129 6.33 8.73 8.20
CA PRO A 129 7.39 7.75 8.07
C PRO A 129 7.35 6.74 9.22
N THR A 130 7.72 5.49 8.92
CA THR A 130 7.90 4.43 9.91
C THR A 130 9.32 3.87 9.87
N VAL A 131 9.69 3.02 10.84
CA VAL A 131 11.04 2.42 10.93
C VAL A 131 11.33 1.53 9.73
N ILE A 132 10.33 0.76 9.32
CA ILE A 132 10.37 -0.07 8.11
C ILE A 132 8.95 -0.29 7.59
N GLY A 133 8.77 -0.18 6.29
CA GLY A 133 7.54 -0.56 5.62
C GLY A 133 7.47 -2.07 5.33
N TRP A 134 7.09 -2.45 4.12
CA TRP A 134 7.12 -3.85 3.70
C TRP A 134 8.55 -4.32 3.40
N PRO A 135 9.09 -5.30 4.12
CA PRO A 135 10.51 -5.68 4.05
C PRO A 135 10.98 -6.08 2.65
N VAL A 136 10.15 -6.80 1.89
CA VAL A 136 10.52 -7.20 0.51
C VAL A 136 10.60 -5.99 -0.41
N HIS A 137 9.72 -5.01 -0.28
CA HIS A 137 9.78 -3.76 -1.04
C HIS A 137 11.01 -2.94 -0.69
N GLU A 138 11.33 -2.81 0.60
CA GLU A 138 12.55 -2.15 1.06
C GLU A 138 13.81 -2.82 0.49
N TRP A 139 13.86 -4.15 0.54
CA TRP A 139 14.94 -4.92 -0.04
C TRP A 139 15.11 -4.68 -1.55
N LEU A 140 14.01 -4.72 -2.32
CA LEU A 140 14.07 -4.50 -3.77
C LEU A 140 14.63 -3.11 -4.12
N TRP A 141 14.39 -2.09 -3.30
CA TRP A 141 14.91 -0.75 -3.53
C TRP A 141 16.34 -0.56 -3.00
N ARG A 142 16.69 -1.20 -1.90
CA ARG A 142 18.01 -1.09 -1.26
C ARG A 142 19.05 -2.05 -1.86
N GLY A 143 18.64 -3.08 -2.58
CA GLY A 143 19.52 -4.07 -3.20
C GLY A 143 19.99 -5.20 -2.27
N SER A 144 19.75 -5.09 -0.94
CA SER A 144 20.06 -6.11 0.08
C SER A 144 18.93 -6.23 1.09
N PRO A 145 18.66 -7.45 1.61
CA PRO A 145 17.69 -7.66 2.70
C PRO A 145 18.23 -7.28 4.09
N ASP A 146 19.54 -7.05 4.25
CA ASP A 146 20.22 -6.98 5.54
C ASP A 146 19.66 -5.88 6.43
N GLU A 147 19.55 -4.66 5.90
CA GLU A 147 19.01 -3.53 6.63
C GLU A 147 17.54 -3.72 6.99
N GLY A 148 16.75 -4.26 6.06
CA GLY A 148 15.35 -4.57 6.31
C GLY A 148 15.16 -5.63 7.39
N SER A 149 15.93 -6.69 7.36
CA SER A 149 15.89 -7.77 8.35
C SER A 149 16.32 -7.27 9.74
N LYS A 150 17.37 -6.44 9.80
CA LYS A 150 17.83 -5.81 11.04
C LYS A 150 16.71 -4.96 11.65
N ARG A 151 16.14 -4.03 10.88
CA ARG A 151 15.07 -3.15 11.37
C ARG A 151 13.83 -3.93 11.81
N GLN A 152 13.48 -4.99 11.10
CA GLN A 152 12.37 -5.86 11.50
C GLN A 152 12.60 -6.52 12.86
N ALA A 153 13.83 -7.01 13.11
CA ALA A 153 14.21 -7.57 14.41
C ALA A 153 14.16 -6.50 15.52
N GLU A 154 14.69 -5.30 15.25
CA GLU A 154 14.70 -4.20 16.21
C GLU A 154 13.28 -3.68 16.52
N VAL A 155 12.39 -3.60 15.53
CA VAL A 155 10.96 -3.27 15.78
C VAL A 155 10.31 -4.33 16.64
N LYS A 156 10.58 -5.62 16.41
CA LYS A 156 10.12 -6.70 17.28
C LYS A 156 10.61 -6.52 18.71
N SER A 157 11.90 -6.23 18.90
CA SER A 157 12.47 -5.98 20.24
C SER A 157 11.81 -4.78 20.93
N ILE A 158 11.54 -3.68 20.20
CA ILE A 158 10.81 -2.53 20.77
C ILE A 158 9.41 -2.95 21.25
N TYR A 159 8.74 -3.88 20.61
CA TYR A 159 7.41 -4.29 21.06
C TYR A 159 7.44 -5.35 22.16
N GLU A 160 8.30 -6.34 22.08
CA GLU A 160 8.27 -7.54 22.93
C GLU A 160 9.25 -7.53 24.12
N GLU A 161 10.40 -6.86 23.99
CA GLU A 161 11.39 -6.86 25.09
C GLU A 161 10.93 -5.96 26.24
N ALA A 162 11.06 -6.46 27.46
CA ALA A 162 10.77 -5.68 28.67
C ALA A 162 11.89 -4.69 29.03
N ASP A 163 13.06 -4.79 28.42
CA ASP A 163 14.22 -3.94 28.67
C ASP A 163 13.95 -2.51 28.22
N LEU A 164 13.82 -1.61 29.19
CA LEU A 164 13.61 -0.18 28.97
C LEU A 164 14.82 0.51 28.35
N ILE A 165 16.03 0.10 28.70
CA ILE A 165 17.26 0.74 28.21
C ILE A 165 17.41 0.47 26.72
N LEU A 166 17.33 -0.79 26.32
CA LEU A 166 17.36 -1.18 24.91
C LEU A 166 16.23 -0.50 24.12
N THR A 167 15.02 -0.47 24.70
CA THR A 167 13.86 0.18 24.05
C THR A 167 14.12 1.68 23.83
N GLN A 168 14.69 2.39 24.80
CA GLN A 168 15.02 3.82 24.70
C GLN A 168 16.11 4.08 23.65
N GLU A 169 17.14 3.23 23.62
CA GLU A 169 18.22 3.32 22.62
C GLU A 169 17.67 3.19 21.20
N LEU A 170 16.82 2.20 20.93
CA LEU A 170 16.21 1.99 19.62
C LEU A 170 15.23 3.11 19.25
N ILE A 171 14.42 3.60 20.18
CA ILE A 171 13.56 4.77 19.99
C ILE A 171 14.38 5.99 19.58
N LYS A 172 15.50 6.24 20.26
CA LYS A 172 16.40 7.34 19.95
C LYS A 172 17.11 7.14 18.61
N GLN A 173 17.62 5.93 18.34
CA GLN A 173 18.31 5.56 17.09
C GLN A 173 17.41 5.86 15.87
N TYR A 174 16.14 5.50 15.93
CA TYR A 174 15.16 5.72 14.86
C TYR A 174 14.39 7.04 14.97
N ASN A 175 14.67 7.86 15.98
CA ASN A 175 13.95 9.10 16.23
C ASN A 175 12.42 8.92 16.27
N ILE A 176 11.96 7.81 16.88
CA ILE A 176 10.53 7.48 16.97
C ILE A 176 9.86 8.48 17.91
N LYS A 177 8.76 9.08 17.45
CA LYS A 177 7.97 10.05 18.24
C LYS A 177 6.64 9.48 18.71
N TYR A 178 6.13 8.50 17.99
CA TYR A 178 4.85 7.88 18.29
C TYR A 178 4.95 6.37 18.21
N VAL A 179 4.23 5.69 19.09
CA VAL A 179 4.07 4.23 19.06
C VAL A 179 2.60 3.93 18.88
N PHE A 180 2.30 3.18 17.84
CA PHE A 180 0.96 2.69 17.55
C PHE A 180 0.82 1.27 18.09
N ILE A 181 -0.25 1.01 18.82
CA ILE A 181 -0.63 -0.33 19.30
C ILE A 181 -2.11 -0.53 18.97
N GLY A 182 -2.36 -1.33 17.96
CA GLY A 182 -3.70 -1.69 17.52
C GLY A 182 -3.86 -3.20 17.35
N THR A 183 -4.81 -3.56 16.51
CA THR A 183 -5.18 -4.97 16.30
C THR A 183 -4.02 -5.80 15.76
N LEU A 184 -3.29 -5.30 14.76
CA LEU A 184 -2.22 -6.08 14.13
C LEU A 184 -0.95 -6.13 14.98
N GLU A 185 -0.66 -5.11 15.80
CA GLU A 185 0.45 -5.14 16.76
C GLU A 185 0.23 -6.25 17.79
N LYS A 186 -0.97 -6.34 18.34
CA LYS A 186 -1.34 -7.36 19.34
C LYS A 186 -1.37 -8.77 18.75
N GLN A 187 -1.75 -8.92 17.48
CA GLN A 187 -1.70 -10.20 16.79
C GLN A 187 -0.28 -10.62 16.42
N LYS A 188 0.56 -9.67 16.02
CA LYS A 188 1.92 -9.94 15.54
C LYS A 188 2.91 -10.23 16.67
N TYR A 189 2.74 -9.54 17.79
CA TYR A 189 3.67 -9.57 18.92
C TYR A 189 2.98 -10.17 20.15
N PRO A 190 3.01 -11.52 20.32
CA PRO A 190 2.30 -12.20 21.41
C PRO A 190 2.82 -11.81 22.80
N ASN A 191 4.08 -11.39 22.89
CA ASN A 191 4.71 -10.93 24.13
C ASN A 191 4.76 -9.40 24.23
N LEU A 192 3.81 -8.72 23.63
CA LEU A 192 3.74 -7.25 23.62
C LEU A 192 3.84 -6.67 25.04
N ALA A 193 4.94 -5.99 25.33
CA ALA A 193 5.19 -5.32 26.60
C ALA A 193 4.64 -3.89 26.56
N GLU A 194 3.32 -3.75 26.53
CA GLU A 194 2.64 -2.46 26.34
C GLU A 194 2.90 -1.49 27.52
N GLU A 195 2.98 -2.00 28.74
CA GLU A 195 3.12 -1.18 29.97
C GLU A 195 4.36 -0.28 29.97
N LYS A 196 5.44 -0.68 29.30
CA LYS A 196 6.65 0.15 29.23
C LYS A 196 6.43 1.47 28.50
N PHE A 197 5.51 1.54 27.53
CA PHE A 197 5.24 2.76 26.80
C PHE A 197 4.51 3.80 27.64
N GLU A 198 3.84 3.40 28.71
CA GLU A 198 3.25 4.32 29.70
C GLU A 198 4.32 5.07 30.49
N SER A 199 5.50 4.45 30.70
CA SER A 199 6.65 5.09 31.33
C SER A 199 7.47 5.94 30.37
N LEU A 200 7.42 5.66 29.06
CA LEU A 200 8.20 6.32 28.03
C LEU A 200 7.46 7.48 27.34
N GLY A 201 6.16 7.62 27.57
CA GLY A 201 5.34 8.59 26.89
C GLY A 201 3.97 8.74 27.53
N GLN A 202 3.07 9.39 26.80
CA GLN A 202 1.67 9.55 27.21
C GLN A 202 0.73 9.04 26.12
N ILE A 203 -0.41 8.48 26.52
CA ILE A 203 -1.48 8.11 25.59
C ILE A 203 -2.12 9.41 25.08
N ILE A 204 -2.13 9.59 23.76
CA ILE A 204 -2.74 10.74 23.09
C ILE A 204 -3.99 10.36 22.29
N PHE A 205 -4.19 9.08 22.06
CA PHE A 205 -5.39 8.52 21.45
C PHE A 205 -5.67 7.13 22.03
N GLN A 206 -6.95 6.86 22.31
CA GLN A 206 -7.41 5.54 22.72
C GLN A 206 -8.85 5.33 22.25
N GLU A 207 -9.06 4.22 21.53
CA GLU A 207 -10.39 3.74 21.16
C GLU A 207 -10.39 2.20 21.09
N GLY A 208 -11.28 1.59 21.84
CA GLY A 208 -11.30 0.14 22.00
C GLY A 208 -9.95 -0.38 22.50
N THR A 209 -9.33 -1.26 21.73
CA THR A 209 -8.01 -1.83 22.05
C THR A 209 -6.84 -1.08 21.40
N THR A 210 -7.11 -0.05 20.60
CA THR A 210 -6.10 0.72 19.87
C THR A 210 -5.67 1.94 20.68
N LYS A 211 -4.36 2.11 20.82
CA LYS A 211 -3.73 3.23 21.51
C LYS A 211 -2.62 3.84 20.67
N ILE A 212 -2.41 5.15 20.85
CA ILE A 212 -1.24 5.86 20.32
C ILE A 212 -0.54 6.53 21.49
N TYR A 213 0.73 6.19 21.63
CA TYR A 213 1.63 6.80 22.62
C TYR A 213 2.46 7.89 21.95
N LYS A 214 2.51 9.06 22.52
CA LYS A 214 3.48 10.10 22.18
C LYS A 214 4.65 10.00 23.16
N LEU A 215 5.84 9.74 22.63
CA LEU A 215 7.06 9.62 23.43
C LEU A 215 7.61 10.98 23.84
N TYR A 216 8.30 11.00 25.00
CA TYR A 216 8.93 12.19 25.57
C TYR A 216 10.21 12.61 24.83
#